data_e9c7cfc301e9b4996907d146c90e1a56
#
_entry.id   e9c7cfc301e9b4996907d146c90e1a56
#
_cell.length_a   1.000
_cell.length_b   1.000
_cell.length_c   1.000
_cell.angle_alpha   90.00
_cell.angle_beta   90.00
_cell.angle_gamma   90.00
#
_symmetry.space_group_name_H-M   'P 1'
#
loop_
_entity.id
_entity.type
_entity.pdbx_description
1 polymer ?
#
loop_
_entity_poly.entity_id
_entity_poly.type
_entity_poly.pdbx_seq_one_letter_code
_entity_poly.pdbx_strand_id
1 'polypeptide(L)'
;MQPDLDDEQLWKSVVDAALELPASELYPFNEEWDAARVCGKWFMISSIRGKRIVNLKADPEEAHALCESFESITPGYHMNKKHWISVMAGPGISAELVRELVTESYLLVVAGLPKYRRPVDPASYGRRGS
;
A
#
# COMPACT_ATOMS: atom_id res chain seq x y z
N MET A 1 -22.21 1.54 -1.99
CA MET A 1 -21.20 1.76 -3.03
C MET A 1 -20.17 2.78 -2.59
N GLN A 2 -18.89 2.45 -2.70
CA GLN A 2 -17.80 3.37 -2.34
C GLN A 2 -17.54 4.32 -3.50
N PRO A 3 -17.45 5.63 -3.24
CA PRO A 3 -17.10 6.56 -4.32
C PRO A 3 -15.64 6.43 -4.73
N ASP A 4 -15.36 6.72 -5.99
CA ASP A 4 -13.99 6.76 -6.49
C ASP A 4 -13.27 7.98 -5.90
N LEU A 5 -11.99 7.83 -5.63
CA LEU A 5 -11.18 8.87 -4.98
C LEU A 5 -10.47 9.76 -6.03
N ASP A 6 -10.31 11.04 -5.71
CA ASP A 6 -9.39 11.90 -6.44
C ASP A 6 -7.98 11.75 -5.82
N ASP A 7 -6.99 12.47 -6.36
CA ASP A 7 -5.60 12.35 -5.89
C ASP A 7 -5.43 12.73 -4.40
N GLU A 8 -6.10 13.79 -3.95
CA GLU A 8 -6.02 14.20 -2.55
C GLU A 8 -6.67 13.17 -1.62
N GLN A 9 -7.83 12.66 -2.02
CA GLN A 9 -8.55 11.66 -1.25
C GLN A 9 -7.78 10.34 -1.22
N LEU A 10 -7.17 9.98 -2.35
CA LEU A 10 -6.30 8.78 -2.42
C LEU A 10 -5.17 8.91 -1.40
N TRP A 11 -4.46 10.04 -1.42
CA TRP A 11 -3.34 10.24 -0.51
C TRP A 11 -3.79 10.24 0.96
N LYS A 12 -4.91 10.92 1.25
CA LYS A 12 -5.46 10.92 2.61
C LYS A 12 -5.79 9.49 3.07
N SER A 13 -6.39 8.69 2.21
CA SER A 13 -6.73 7.30 2.54
C SER A 13 -5.49 6.46 2.81
N VAL A 14 -4.43 6.66 2.03
CA VAL A 14 -3.15 5.95 2.23
C VAL A 14 -2.53 6.35 3.57
N VAL A 15 -2.48 7.65 3.86
CA VAL A 15 -1.90 8.16 5.11
C VAL A 15 -2.68 7.62 6.32
N ASP A 16 -4.00 7.73 6.28
CA ASP A 16 -4.86 7.27 7.37
C ASP A 16 -4.64 5.76 7.62
N ALA A 17 -4.62 4.97 6.55
CA ALA A 17 -4.41 3.53 6.68
C ALA A 17 -3.01 3.19 7.22
N ALA A 18 -1.98 3.84 6.71
CA ALA A 18 -0.60 3.58 7.13
C ALA A 18 -0.39 3.94 8.60
N LEU A 19 -0.93 5.08 9.04
CA LEU A 19 -0.73 5.54 10.42
C LEU A 19 -1.47 4.69 11.46
N GLU A 20 -2.47 3.93 11.06
CA GLU A 20 -3.16 3.00 11.96
C GLU A 20 -2.39 1.70 12.17
N LEU A 21 -1.39 1.41 11.33
CA LEU A 21 -0.67 0.14 11.40
C LEU A 21 0.43 0.20 12.47
N PRO A 22 0.53 -0.84 13.32
CA PRO A 22 1.51 -0.85 14.42
C PRO A 22 2.95 -0.70 13.97
N ALA A 23 3.69 0.18 14.64
CA ALA A 23 5.11 0.44 14.40
C ALA A 23 5.42 1.00 13.00
N SER A 24 4.41 1.52 12.31
CA SER A 24 4.63 2.16 11.01
C SER A 24 5.17 3.57 11.19
N GLU A 25 6.00 3.99 10.25
CA GLU A 25 6.54 5.35 10.19
C GLU A 25 6.30 5.89 8.79
N LEU A 26 5.67 7.06 8.71
CA LEU A 26 5.47 7.76 7.46
C LEU A 26 6.39 8.98 7.46
N TYR A 27 7.17 9.17 6.41
CA TYR A 27 8.14 10.27 6.36
C TYR A 27 8.38 10.72 4.91
N PRO A 28 8.76 11.99 4.72
CA PRO A 28 9.16 12.44 3.38
C PRO A 28 10.54 11.85 3.06
N PHE A 29 10.62 11.11 1.96
CA PHE A 29 11.87 10.53 1.50
C PHE A 29 12.74 11.60 0.83
N ASN A 30 12.10 12.44 0.01
CA ASN A 30 12.71 13.64 -0.57
C ASN A 30 11.57 14.58 -1.01
N GLU A 31 11.88 15.62 -1.78
CA GLU A 31 10.87 16.61 -2.19
C GLU A 31 9.70 16.03 -2.99
N GLU A 32 9.93 14.97 -3.74
CA GLU A 32 8.91 14.37 -4.61
C GLU A 32 8.37 13.04 -4.09
N TRP A 33 8.99 12.46 -3.06
CA TRP A 33 8.66 11.11 -2.60
C TRP A 33 8.40 11.06 -1.11
N ASP A 34 7.34 10.34 -0.75
CA ASP A 34 7.01 9.98 0.62
C ASP A 34 7.13 8.48 0.78
N ALA A 35 7.48 8.01 1.97
CA ALA A 35 7.62 6.59 2.23
C ALA A 35 7.00 6.22 3.58
N ALA A 36 6.51 4.99 3.67
CA ALA A 36 6.12 4.39 4.94
C ALA A 36 6.88 3.09 5.12
N ARG A 37 7.33 2.86 6.35
CA ARG A 37 8.14 1.68 6.67
C ARG A 37 7.71 1.06 8.00
N VAL A 38 8.05 -0.21 8.16
CA VAL A 38 7.91 -0.93 9.43
C VAL A 38 9.23 -1.65 9.69
N CYS A 39 9.79 -1.42 10.87
CA CYS A 39 11.11 -1.98 11.25
C CYS A 39 12.17 -1.71 10.17
N GLY A 40 12.17 -0.50 9.62
CA GLY A 40 13.15 -0.08 8.62
C GLY A 40 12.90 -0.57 7.20
N LYS A 41 11.82 -1.30 6.95
CA LYS A 41 11.50 -1.84 5.62
C LYS A 41 10.31 -1.10 5.01
N TRP A 42 10.43 -0.66 3.77
CA TRP A 42 9.35 0.04 3.07
C TRP A 42 8.19 -0.88 2.76
N PHE A 43 6.98 -0.42 3.05
CA PHE A 43 5.75 -1.07 2.56
C PHE A 43 4.92 -0.12 1.68
N MET A 44 5.30 1.15 1.60
CA MET A 44 4.68 2.11 0.70
C MET A 44 5.72 3.13 0.28
N ILE A 45 5.71 3.48 -1.00
CA ILE A 45 6.50 4.60 -1.49
C ILE A 45 5.67 5.33 -2.53
N SER A 46 5.52 6.64 -2.36
CA SER A 46 4.63 7.42 -3.20
C SER A 46 5.32 8.64 -3.77
N SER A 47 5.02 8.94 -5.03
CA SER A 47 5.49 10.15 -5.68
C SER A 47 4.32 11.03 -6.10
N ILE A 48 4.62 12.32 -6.28
CA ILE A 48 3.66 13.27 -6.81
C ILE A 48 4.30 14.03 -7.98
N ARG A 49 4.09 13.52 -9.19
CA ARG A 49 4.58 14.11 -10.43
C ARG A 49 3.39 14.36 -11.34
N GLY A 50 2.70 15.49 -11.11
CA GLY A 50 1.48 15.79 -11.81
C GLY A 50 0.28 15.05 -11.25
N LYS A 51 0.46 13.80 -10.82
CA LYS A 51 -0.58 13.03 -10.14
C LYS A 51 0.08 12.18 -9.07
N ARG A 52 -0.72 11.77 -8.08
CA ARG A 52 -0.25 10.91 -7.01
C ARG A 52 -0.16 9.47 -7.50
N ILE A 53 1.01 8.86 -7.34
CA ILE A 53 1.23 7.45 -7.63
C ILE A 53 1.67 6.80 -6.32
N VAL A 54 0.95 5.76 -5.90
CA VAL A 54 1.22 5.05 -4.65
C VAL A 54 1.71 3.65 -4.96
N ASN A 55 2.94 3.33 -4.59
CA ASN A 55 3.49 2.00 -4.79
C ASN A 55 3.35 1.18 -3.52
N LEU A 56 2.79 -0.01 -3.66
CA LEU A 56 2.53 -0.93 -2.57
C LEU A 56 3.00 -2.32 -2.96
N LYS A 57 3.44 -3.10 -1.99
CA LYS A 57 3.80 -4.50 -2.23
C LYS A 57 2.54 -5.33 -2.41
N ALA A 58 2.63 -6.32 -3.29
CA ALA A 58 1.57 -7.28 -3.51
C ALA A 58 2.18 -8.63 -3.90
N ASP A 59 1.53 -9.71 -3.50
CA ASP A 59 1.90 -11.04 -3.97
C ASP A 59 1.79 -11.06 -5.50
N PRO A 60 2.70 -11.73 -6.25
CA PRO A 60 2.67 -11.69 -7.71
C PRO A 60 1.35 -12.07 -8.36
N GLU A 61 0.66 -13.10 -7.85
CA GLU A 61 -0.64 -13.49 -8.39
C GLU A 61 -1.70 -12.42 -8.12
N GLU A 62 -1.69 -11.86 -6.92
CA GLU A 62 -2.57 -10.78 -6.53
C GLU A 62 -2.31 -9.53 -7.37
N ALA A 63 -1.03 -9.19 -7.57
CA ALA A 63 -0.64 -8.04 -8.39
C ALA A 63 -1.19 -8.18 -9.81
N HIS A 64 -1.08 -9.37 -10.40
CA HIS A 64 -1.59 -9.64 -11.74
C HIS A 64 -3.10 -9.44 -11.80
N ALA A 65 -3.83 -10.02 -10.83
CA ALA A 65 -5.28 -9.91 -10.77
C ALA A 65 -5.74 -8.46 -10.59
N LEU A 66 -5.06 -7.70 -9.75
CA LEU A 66 -5.38 -6.29 -9.51
C LEU A 66 -5.17 -5.46 -10.78
N CYS A 67 -4.06 -5.68 -11.47
CA CYS A 67 -3.77 -4.94 -12.72
C CYS A 67 -4.80 -5.27 -13.80
N GLU A 68 -5.31 -6.49 -13.86
CA GLU A 68 -6.36 -6.84 -14.80
C GLU A 68 -7.73 -6.28 -14.42
N SER A 69 -7.99 -6.15 -13.12
CA SER A 69 -9.29 -5.70 -12.62
C SER A 69 -9.47 -4.19 -12.59
N PHE A 70 -8.37 -3.44 -12.46
CA PHE A 70 -8.42 -1.98 -12.32
C PHE A 70 -7.46 -1.30 -13.28
N GLU A 71 -7.99 -0.45 -14.15
CA GLU A 71 -7.12 0.27 -15.09
C GLU A 71 -6.16 1.24 -14.39
N SER A 72 -6.50 1.68 -13.18
CA SER A 72 -5.66 2.59 -12.40
C SER A 72 -4.63 1.88 -11.53
N ILE A 73 -4.55 0.56 -11.61
CA ILE A 73 -3.51 -0.23 -10.94
C ILE A 73 -2.62 -0.85 -12.01
N THR A 74 -1.33 -0.56 -11.95
CA THR A 74 -0.35 -1.02 -12.93
C THR A 74 0.83 -1.68 -12.21
N PRO A 75 1.70 -2.41 -12.93
CA PRO A 75 2.94 -2.92 -12.32
C PRO A 75 3.78 -1.78 -11.78
N GLY A 76 4.49 -2.02 -10.68
CA GLY A 76 5.17 -0.98 -9.91
C GLY A 76 6.06 -0.04 -10.71
N TYR A 77 5.79 1.27 -10.62
CA TYR A 77 6.53 2.32 -11.28
C TYR A 77 7.86 2.54 -10.55
N HIS A 78 8.97 2.34 -11.24
CA HIS A 78 10.33 2.39 -10.68
C HIS A 78 10.60 1.38 -9.56
N MET A 79 9.77 0.32 -9.47
CA MET A 79 9.89 -0.71 -8.46
C MET A 79 9.99 -2.07 -9.13
N ASN A 80 10.28 -3.12 -8.35
CA ASN A 80 10.24 -4.49 -8.86
C ASN A 80 8.81 -4.85 -9.25
N LYS A 81 8.56 -5.04 -10.53
CA LYS A 81 7.20 -5.23 -11.07
C LYS A 81 6.53 -6.54 -10.70
N LYS A 82 7.27 -7.51 -10.19
CA LYS A 82 6.68 -8.76 -9.68
C LYS A 82 6.05 -8.59 -8.30
N HIS A 83 6.63 -7.72 -7.47
CA HIS A 83 6.28 -7.60 -6.06
C HIS A 83 5.67 -6.25 -5.68
N TRP A 84 5.58 -5.33 -6.64
CA TRP A 84 5.03 -4.00 -6.40
C TRP A 84 3.98 -3.64 -7.43
N ILE A 85 2.96 -2.93 -6.97
CA ILE A 85 1.95 -2.33 -7.84
C ILE A 85 1.96 -0.82 -7.66
N SER A 86 1.51 -0.11 -8.67
CA SER A 86 1.30 1.34 -8.61
C SER A 86 -0.18 1.62 -8.67
N VAL A 87 -0.69 2.33 -7.68
CA VAL A 87 -2.11 2.68 -7.57
C VAL A 87 -2.27 4.17 -7.81
N MET A 88 -3.19 4.52 -8.69
CA MET A 88 -3.54 5.90 -9.00
C MET A 88 -5.03 6.08 -8.80
N ALA A 89 -5.48 7.33 -8.64
CA ALA A 89 -6.91 7.64 -8.57
C ALA A 89 -7.57 7.24 -9.89
N GLY A 90 -8.76 6.68 -9.83
CA GLY A 90 -9.47 6.27 -11.03
C GLY A 90 -10.62 5.33 -10.72
N PRO A 91 -11.26 4.77 -11.76
CA PRO A 91 -12.43 3.91 -11.59
C PRO A 91 -12.15 2.73 -10.65
N GLY A 92 -13.03 2.53 -9.69
CA GLY A 92 -12.95 1.43 -8.75
C GLY A 92 -12.01 1.64 -7.57
N ILE A 93 -11.25 2.73 -7.56
CA ILE A 93 -10.29 2.99 -6.48
C ILE A 93 -11.00 3.72 -5.35
N SER A 94 -11.44 2.97 -4.35
CA SER A 94 -12.20 3.46 -3.19
C SER A 94 -11.31 3.49 -1.94
N ALA A 95 -11.79 4.20 -0.91
CA ALA A 95 -11.08 4.25 0.38
C ALA A 95 -10.95 2.85 0.99
N GLU A 96 -11.98 2.01 0.87
CA GLU A 96 -11.95 0.65 1.37
C GLU A 96 -10.88 -0.19 0.67
N LEU A 97 -10.83 -0.11 -0.67
CA LEU A 97 -9.81 -0.83 -1.43
C LEU A 97 -8.41 -0.37 -1.05
N VAL A 98 -8.21 0.95 -0.95
CA VAL A 98 -6.91 1.52 -0.57
C VAL A 98 -6.46 0.99 0.79
N ARG A 99 -7.37 0.99 1.78
CA ARG A 99 -7.07 0.46 3.11
C ARG A 99 -6.64 -1.00 3.05
N GLU A 100 -7.35 -1.82 2.29
CA GLU A 100 -7.00 -3.24 2.12
C GLU A 100 -5.61 -3.40 1.49
N LEU A 101 -5.33 -2.64 0.44
CA LEU A 101 -4.04 -2.74 -0.27
C LEU A 101 -2.87 -2.27 0.59
N VAL A 102 -3.05 -1.19 1.34
CA VAL A 102 -2.01 -0.69 2.26
C VAL A 102 -1.75 -1.72 3.36
N THR A 103 -2.80 -2.27 3.95
CA THR A 103 -2.69 -3.27 5.00
C THR A 103 -1.99 -4.53 4.50
N GLU A 104 -2.38 -5.02 3.32
CA GLU A 104 -1.75 -6.21 2.71
C GLU A 104 -0.26 -5.99 2.44
N SER A 105 0.10 -4.81 1.94
CA SER A 105 1.50 -4.46 1.71
C SER A 105 2.30 -4.51 3.01
N TYR A 106 1.77 -3.91 4.07
CA TYR A 106 2.36 -3.93 5.39
C TYR A 106 2.56 -5.37 5.88
N LEU A 107 1.53 -6.20 5.77
CA LEU A 107 1.59 -7.58 6.25
C LEU A 107 2.62 -8.42 5.48
N LEU A 108 2.78 -8.18 4.18
CA LEU A 108 3.80 -8.85 3.40
C LEU A 108 5.22 -8.51 3.89
N VAL A 109 5.44 -7.25 4.24
CA VAL A 109 6.74 -6.83 4.79
C VAL A 109 6.95 -7.45 6.17
N VAL A 110 5.93 -7.41 7.03
CA VAL A 110 6.02 -8.01 8.37
C VAL A 110 6.31 -9.50 8.30
N ALA A 111 5.68 -10.21 7.37
CA ALA A 111 5.92 -11.64 7.18
C ALA A 111 7.37 -11.96 6.83
N GLY A 112 8.09 -11.02 6.21
CA GLY A 112 9.51 -11.17 5.89
C GLY A 112 10.45 -10.86 7.06
N LEU A 113 9.93 -10.35 8.17
CA LEU A 113 10.76 -10.04 9.34
C LEU A 113 10.94 -11.27 10.22
N PRO A 114 12.05 -11.34 10.98
CA PRO A 114 12.19 -12.38 12.02
C PRO A 114 11.01 -12.29 12.98
N LYS A 115 10.53 -13.44 13.45
CA LYS A 115 9.34 -13.47 14.33
C LYS A 115 9.43 -12.55 15.53
N TYR A 116 10.60 -12.47 16.16
CA TYR A 116 10.78 -11.65 17.37
C TYR A 116 10.69 -10.14 17.09
N ARG A 117 10.80 -9.74 15.82
CA ARG A 117 10.73 -8.32 15.43
C ARG A 117 9.37 -7.91 14.91
N ARG A 118 8.47 -8.84 14.67
CA ARG A 118 7.16 -8.55 14.08
C ARG A 118 6.28 -7.81 15.07
N PRO A 119 5.79 -6.60 14.73
CA PRO A 119 4.87 -5.88 15.63
C PRO A 119 3.49 -6.53 15.69
N VAL A 120 3.14 -7.35 14.71
CA VAL A 120 1.87 -8.08 14.66
C VAL A 120 2.12 -9.46 14.08
N ASP A 121 1.17 -10.38 14.29
CA ASP A 121 1.18 -11.66 13.60
C ASP A 121 0.52 -11.48 12.24
N PRO A 122 1.26 -11.59 11.12
CA PRO A 122 0.68 -11.33 9.81
C PRO A 122 -0.40 -12.35 9.41
N ALA A 123 -0.42 -13.53 10.04
CA ALA A 123 -1.43 -14.53 9.74
C ALA A 123 -2.79 -14.22 10.34
N SER A 124 -2.85 -13.45 11.42
CA SER A 124 -4.10 -13.17 12.14
C SER A 124 -4.49 -11.71 12.25
N TYR A 125 -3.58 -10.79 11.93
CA TYR A 125 -3.84 -9.37 12.11
C TYR A 125 -5.06 -8.92 11.27
N GLY A 126 -6.01 -8.27 11.92
CA GLY A 126 -7.20 -7.75 11.26
C GLY A 126 -8.22 -8.80 10.85
N ARG A 127 -7.98 -10.08 11.14
CA ARG A 127 -8.87 -11.19 10.75
C ARG A 127 -9.76 -11.61 11.89
N ARG A 128 -10.54 -10.68 12.39
CA ARG A 128 -11.43 -10.95 13.51
C ARG A 128 -12.56 -11.86 13.12
N GLY A 129 -12.89 -12.77 14.03
CA GLY A 129 -14.04 -13.64 13.86
C GLY A 129 -13.91 -14.64 12.74
N SER A 130 -12.75 -14.79 12.19
CA SER A 130 -12.50 -15.73 11.11
C SER A 130 -11.99 -17.03 11.63
#